data_d2ddefb7b537d939730a9ae01ee5d6b7
#
_entry.id   d2ddefb7b537d939730a9ae01ee5d6b7
#
_cell.length_a   1.000
_cell.length_b   1.000
_cell.length_c   1.000
_cell.angle_alpha   90.00
_cell.angle_beta   90.00
_cell.angle_gamma   90.00
#
_symmetry.space_group_name_H-M   'P 1'
#
loop_
_entity.id
_entity.type
_entity.pdbx_description
1 polymer ?
#
loop_
_entity_poly.entity_id
_entity_poly.type
_entity_poly.pdbx_seq_one_letter_code
_entity_poly.pdbx_strand_id
1 'polypeptide(L)'
;MSKKIVRSLLVVIAGVLALSLRAVAEPMFYIEETGYDSWTNAYSNANVDDVITVGTNAVIDQTDGNHPGVIGKSVTIDLNGRDLSFAEGWLTSCTVTLVDNGTPVGSGLFTIQPSGMNISGGTLDLSALSGSQIQVNGKFRMSSKSLLKFPSDLSLDHCTPLITIEKGNDEGKGARIVVQGVTYVYDGTGWGVAFKITSIAVYDEVVEFGVMTSGDGPVTILGSETVNGKYNALTTTKVSDGLYRVPVSNARFFKAALEMQ
;
A
#
# COMPACT_ATOMS: atom_id res chain seq x y z
N MET A 1 51.47 -10.32 45.13
CA MET A 1 50.51 -11.06 44.30
C MET A 1 51.25 -11.85 43.23
N SER A 2 51.07 -13.17 43.20
CA SER A 2 51.80 -14.03 42.25
C SER A 2 51.29 -13.81 40.81
N LYS A 3 52.23 -13.76 39.84
CA LYS A 3 51.90 -13.65 38.39
C LYS A 3 50.88 -14.68 37.91
N LYS A 4 50.76 -15.85 38.57
CA LYS A 4 49.74 -16.86 38.31
C LYS A 4 48.34 -16.42 38.67
N ILE A 5 48.14 -15.72 39.78
CA ILE A 5 46.83 -15.24 40.25
C ILE A 5 46.31 -14.15 39.30
N VAL A 6 47.16 -13.25 38.83
CA VAL A 6 46.79 -12.19 37.89
C VAL A 6 46.35 -12.78 36.52
N ARG A 7 47.07 -13.82 36.02
CA ARG A 7 46.68 -14.49 34.75
C ARG A 7 45.34 -15.24 34.88
N SER A 8 45.11 -15.94 35.99
CA SER A 8 43.85 -16.63 36.23
C SER A 8 42.66 -15.65 36.35
N LEU A 9 42.87 -14.50 37.01
CA LEU A 9 41.83 -13.46 37.13
C LEU A 9 41.53 -12.82 35.78
N LEU A 10 42.53 -12.59 34.94
CA LEU A 10 42.35 -12.02 33.60
C LEU A 10 41.56 -12.95 32.67
N VAL A 11 41.80 -14.25 32.74
CA VAL A 11 41.05 -15.25 31.94
C VAL A 11 39.60 -15.37 32.41
N VAL A 12 39.33 -15.28 33.70
CA VAL A 12 37.95 -15.30 34.23
C VAL A 12 37.19 -14.04 33.85
N ILE A 13 37.80 -12.86 33.91
CA ILE A 13 37.17 -11.59 33.50
C ILE A 13 36.92 -11.60 31.99
N ALA A 14 37.85 -12.06 31.15
CA ALA A 14 37.65 -12.19 29.71
C ALA A 14 36.55 -13.20 29.37
N GLY A 15 36.48 -14.32 30.11
CA GLY A 15 35.41 -15.32 29.92
C GLY A 15 34.03 -14.81 30.32
N VAL A 16 33.93 -14.04 31.44
CA VAL A 16 32.67 -13.42 31.88
C VAL A 16 32.24 -12.30 30.93
N LEU A 17 33.18 -11.49 30.41
CA LEU A 17 32.87 -10.48 29.39
C LEU A 17 32.41 -11.12 28.06
N ALA A 18 33.02 -12.25 27.64
CA ALA A 18 32.62 -12.95 26.44
C ALA A 18 31.23 -13.65 26.58
N LEU A 19 30.86 -14.06 27.80
CA LEU A 19 29.54 -14.63 28.09
C LEU A 19 28.43 -13.58 28.19
N SER A 20 28.77 -12.32 28.49
CA SER A 20 27.82 -11.21 28.58
C SER A 20 27.51 -10.54 27.21
N LEU A 21 28.32 -10.80 26.20
CA LEU A 21 28.05 -10.40 24.81
C LEU A 21 27.24 -11.49 24.07
N ARG A 22 26.14 -11.98 24.66
CA ARG A 22 25.12 -12.57 23.83
C ARG A 22 24.58 -11.43 22.98
N ALA A 23 24.85 -11.48 21.67
CA ALA A 23 24.16 -10.65 20.72
C ALA A 23 22.65 -10.90 20.95
N VAL A 24 21.96 -9.92 21.54
CA VAL A 24 20.50 -9.92 21.57
C VAL A 24 20.11 -9.93 20.10
N ALA A 25 19.35 -10.94 19.68
CA ALA A 25 18.86 -11.00 18.31
C ALA A 25 18.11 -9.69 18.03
N GLU A 26 18.40 -9.08 16.90
CA GLU A 26 17.71 -7.86 16.49
C GLU A 26 16.23 -8.23 16.28
N PRO A 27 15.28 -7.46 16.85
CA PRO A 27 13.86 -7.69 16.63
C PRO A 27 13.48 -7.70 15.15
N MET A 28 12.51 -8.56 14.79
CA MET A 28 12.04 -8.63 13.40
C MET A 28 11.24 -7.40 13.00
N PHE A 29 10.51 -6.82 13.95
CA PHE A 29 9.61 -5.68 13.72
C PHE A 29 9.74 -4.69 14.86
N TYR A 30 9.44 -3.42 14.56
CA TYR A 30 9.38 -2.34 15.53
C TYR A 30 8.07 -1.55 15.37
N ILE A 31 7.53 -1.08 16.48
CA ILE A 31 6.56 0.00 16.51
C ILE A 31 7.22 1.09 17.34
N GLU A 32 7.51 2.23 16.72
CA GLU A 32 8.38 3.26 17.31
C GLU A 32 9.74 2.66 17.74
N GLU A 33 10.06 2.67 19.03
CA GLU A 33 11.31 2.11 19.59
C GLU A 33 11.12 0.70 20.18
N THR A 34 9.88 0.17 20.20
CA THR A 34 9.59 -1.13 20.81
C THR A 34 9.78 -2.25 19.79
N GLY A 35 10.71 -3.17 20.08
CA GLY A 35 11.01 -4.32 19.23
C GLY A 35 10.13 -5.54 19.50
N TYR A 36 9.81 -6.28 18.45
CA TYR A 36 8.98 -7.49 18.47
C TYR A 36 9.65 -8.59 17.64
N ASP A 37 9.64 -9.82 18.17
CA ASP A 37 10.28 -10.98 17.54
C ASP A 37 9.39 -11.66 16.48
N SER A 38 8.13 -11.24 16.34
CA SER A 38 7.18 -11.80 15.36
C SER A 38 6.21 -10.76 14.85
N TRP A 39 5.70 -11.01 13.62
CA TRP A 39 4.63 -10.22 13.03
C TRP A 39 3.38 -10.19 13.92
N THR A 40 2.97 -11.36 14.44
CA THR A 40 1.78 -11.48 15.27
C THR A 40 1.84 -10.57 16.49
N ASN A 41 3.00 -10.54 17.17
CA ASN A 41 3.20 -9.68 18.33
C ASN A 41 3.20 -8.19 17.95
N ALA A 42 3.94 -7.81 16.91
CA ALA A 42 3.95 -6.43 16.43
C ALA A 42 2.54 -5.97 16.02
N TYR A 43 1.88 -6.73 15.15
CA TYR A 43 0.56 -6.39 14.65
C TYR A 43 -0.52 -6.34 15.75
N SER A 44 -0.48 -7.26 16.73
CA SER A 44 -1.44 -7.26 17.84
C SER A 44 -1.31 -6.00 18.71
N ASN A 45 -0.10 -5.51 18.91
CA ASN A 45 0.20 -4.31 19.70
C ASN A 45 0.08 -3.00 18.90
N ALA A 46 0.09 -3.04 17.58
CA ALA A 46 -0.12 -1.86 16.75
C ALA A 46 -1.53 -1.29 16.95
N ASN A 47 -1.66 0.02 16.96
CA ASN A 47 -2.92 0.73 16.82
C ASN A 47 -3.27 0.90 15.34
N VAL A 48 -4.47 1.43 15.07
CA VAL A 48 -4.85 1.86 13.72
C VAL A 48 -3.92 3.01 13.30
N ASP A 49 -3.44 2.93 12.06
CA ASP A 49 -2.53 3.87 11.42
C ASP A 49 -1.09 3.89 11.97
N ASP A 50 -0.73 2.98 12.88
CA ASP A 50 0.66 2.82 13.31
C ASP A 50 1.56 2.37 12.15
N VAL A 51 2.85 2.71 12.28
CA VAL A 51 3.92 2.24 11.39
C VAL A 51 4.61 1.04 12.03
N ILE A 52 4.58 -0.09 11.33
CA ILE A 52 5.34 -1.29 11.70
C ILE A 52 6.59 -1.33 10.83
N THR A 53 7.75 -1.10 11.43
CA THR A 53 9.04 -1.08 10.74
C THR A 53 9.67 -2.47 10.75
N VAL A 54 10.14 -2.92 9.60
CA VAL A 54 10.87 -4.20 9.46
C VAL A 54 12.30 -4.02 9.97
N GLY A 55 12.67 -4.74 11.02
CA GLY A 55 14.01 -4.67 11.63
C GLY A 55 15.01 -5.58 10.94
N THR A 56 14.59 -6.80 10.60
CA THR A 56 15.39 -7.79 9.85
C THR A 56 14.56 -8.38 8.72
N ASN A 57 15.20 -9.00 7.71
CA ASN A 57 14.47 -9.71 6.66
C ASN A 57 13.48 -10.72 7.28
N ALA A 58 12.22 -10.64 6.89
CA ALA A 58 11.13 -11.36 7.55
C ALA A 58 10.22 -12.07 6.56
N VAL A 59 9.67 -13.19 7.01
CA VAL A 59 8.60 -13.91 6.32
C VAL A 59 7.38 -13.95 7.24
N ILE A 60 6.27 -13.43 6.75
CA ILE A 60 4.97 -13.56 7.42
C ILE A 60 4.32 -14.82 6.86
N ASP A 61 4.29 -15.88 7.65
CA ASP A 61 3.71 -17.16 7.28
C ASP A 61 2.62 -17.60 8.29
N GLN A 62 1.90 -18.68 7.97
CA GLN A 62 0.83 -19.18 8.80
C GLN A 62 1.33 -20.03 9.99
N THR A 63 2.62 -20.29 10.12
CA THR A 63 3.15 -21.26 11.07
C THR A 63 3.08 -20.81 12.52
N ASP A 64 2.87 -19.52 12.77
CA ASP A 64 2.77 -18.96 14.15
C ASP A 64 1.42 -19.19 14.85
N GLY A 65 0.56 -20.05 14.32
CA GLY A 65 -0.62 -20.58 15.01
C GLY A 65 -1.86 -19.65 15.08
N ASN A 66 -1.76 -18.38 14.65
CA ASN A 66 -2.84 -17.38 14.78
C ASN A 66 -3.21 -16.68 13.46
N HIS A 67 -3.08 -17.35 12.31
CA HIS A 67 -3.30 -16.74 10.99
C HIS A 67 -2.55 -15.40 10.81
N PRO A 68 -1.23 -15.38 10.93
CA PRO A 68 -0.44 -14.15 10.95
C PRO A 68 -0.55 -13.34 9.67
N GLY A 69 -1.00 -13.96 8.57
CA GLY A 69 -1.25 -13.28 7.31
C GLY A 69 -2.57 -12.49 7.26
N VAL A 70 -3.42 -12.52 8.31
CA VAL A 70 -4.69 -11.76 8.31
C VAL A 70 -4.47 -10.36 8.85
N ILE A 71 -4.73 -9.37 8.01
CA ILE A 71 -4.65 -7.96 8.35
C ILE A 71 -6.06 -7.37 8.30
N GLY A 72 -6.60 -7.00 9.45
CA GLY A 72 -7.95 -6.45 9.62
C GLY A 72 -7.98 -5.04 10.22
N LYS A 73 -6.81 -4.42 10.47
CA LYS A 73 -6.70 -3.02 10.87
C LYS A 73 -5.73 -2.27 9.95
N SER A 74 -6.00 -1.00 9.70
CA SER A 74 -5.14 -0.16 8.87
C SER A 74 -3.79 0.07 9.54
N VAL A 75 -2.71 -0.17 8.81
CA VAL A 75 -1.33 0.05 9.25
C VAL A 75 -0.45 0.45 8.06
N THR A 76 0.64 1.13 8.36
CA THR A 76 1.75 1.29 7.41
C THR A 76 2.84 0.29 7.74
N ILE A 77 3.39 -0.40 6.74
CA ILE A 77 4.55 -1.28 6.89
C ILE A 77 5.73 -0.60 6.20
N ASP A 78 6.74 -0.27 6.99
CA ASP A 78 8.00 0.30 6.48
C ASP A 78 9.03 -0.82 6.33
N LEU A 79 9.43 -1.10 5.08
CA LEU A 79 10.46 -2.11 4.80
C LEU A 79 11.82 -1.74 5.41
N ASN A 80 12.10 -0.46 5.58
CA ASN A 80 13.35 0.02 6.20
C ASN A 80 14.61 -0.61 5.56
N GLY A 81 14.59 -0.77 4.23
CA GLY A 81 15.67 -1.41 3.47
C GLY A 81 15.80 -2.92 3.67
N ARG A 82 14.79 -3.58 4.22
CA ARG A 82 14.75 -5.02 4.50
C ARG A 82 13.74 -5.73 3.61
N ASP A 83 13.96 -7.02 3.42
CA ASP A 83 13.05 -7.85 2.64
C ASP A 83 11.89 -8.33 3.53
N LEU A 84 10.68 -8.21 3.01
CA LEU A 84 9.46 -8.72 3.63
C LEU A 84 8.72 -9.63 2.65
N SER A 85 8.46 -10.87 3.05
CA SER A 85 7.68 -11.83 2.30
C SER A 85 6.37 -12.16 3.00
N PHE A 86 5.28 -12.25 2.24
CA PHE A 86 4.05 -12.89 2.67
C PHE A 86 3.95 -14.29 2.06
N ALA A 87 3.99 -15.33 2.90
CA ALA A 87 3.80 -16.71 2.45
C ALA A 87 2.36 -16.93 1.99
N GLU A 88 1.38 -16.41 2.74
CA GLU A 88 -0.01 -16.25 2.37
C GLU A 88 -0.56 -15.02 3.10
N GLY A 89 -1.20 -14.12 2.37
CA GLY A 89 -1.73 -12.87 2.92
C GLY A 89 -3.25 -12.77 2.79
N TRP A 90 -3.90 -12.22 3.82
CA TRP A 90 -5.33 -11.89 3.83
C TRP A 90 -5.51 -10.47 4.34
N LEU A 91 -6.02 -9.59 3.50
CA LEU A 91 -6.35 -8.21 3.84
C LEU A 91 -7.86 -8.04 3.80
N THR A 92 -8.45 -7.63 4.92
CA THR A 92 -9.91 -7.56 5.05
C THR A 92 -10.34 -6.17 5.52
N SER A 93 -11.05 -5.45 4.66
CA SER A 93 -11.76 -4.20 4.99
C SER A 93 -10.91 -3.13 5.70
N CYS A 94 -9.60 -3.08 5.42
CA CYS A 94 -8.68 -2.10 6.00
C CYS A 94 -7.71 -1.59 4.93
N THR A 95 -6.88 -0.61 5.28
CA THR A 95 -5.83 -0.09 4.40
C THR A 95 -4.46 -0.51 4.93
N VAL A 96 -3.67 -1.14 4.06
CA VAL A 96 -2.26 -1.41 4.30
C VAL A 96 -1.43 -0.64 3.29
N THR A 97 -0.55 0.22 3.78
CA THR A 97 0.39 0.97 2.96
C THR A 97 1.79 0.42 3.17
N LEU A 98 2.50 0.12 2.08
CA LEU A 98 3.91 -0.23 2.13
C LEU A 98 4.77 0.95 1.72
N VAL A 99 5.81 1.21 2.51
CA VAL A 99 6.84 2.22 2.23
C VAL A 99 8.22 1.62 2.43
N ASP A 100 9.26 2.27 1.96
CA ASP A 100 10.65 1.91 2.25
C ASP A 100 11.46 3.16 2.54
N ASN A 101 11.58 3.49 3.84
CA ASN A 101 12.36 4.63 4.34
C ASN A 101 13.77 4.23 4.78
N GLY A 102 14.21 3.00 4.49
CA GLY A 102 15.51 2.49 4.86
C GLY A 102 16.69 3.19 4.21
N THR A 103 17.89 2.80 4.62
CA THR A 103 19.13 3.32 4.04
C THR A 103 19.96 2.16 3.50
N PRO A 104 20.20 2.11 2.19
CA PRO A 104 19.72 3.04 1.14
C PRO A 104 18.22 2.92 0.89
N VAL A 105 17.58 4.04 0.57
CA VAL A 105 16.14 4.08 0.23
C VAL A 105 15.89 3.18 -0.98
N GLY A 106 14.82 2.39 -0.94
CA GLY A 106 14.42 1.55 -2.06
C GLY A 106 15.21 0.24 -2.18
N SER A 107 15.90 -0.18 -1.12
CA SER A 107 16.65 -1.45 -1.09
C SER A 107 15.84 -2.64 -0.59
N GLY A 108 14.74 -2.42 0.13
CA GLY A 108 13.86 -3.47 0.63
C GLY A 108 13.01 -4.10 -0.48
N LEU A 109 12.83 -5.42 -0.42
CA LEU A 109 12.02 -6.18 -1.37
C LEU A 109 10.74 -6.67 -0.71
N PHE A 110 9.59 -6.35 -1.31
CA PHE A 110 8.30 -6.91 -0.93
C PHE A 110 7.95 -8.10 -1.82
N THR A 111 7.78 -9.27 -1.23
CA THR A 111 7.53 -10.51 -1.96
C THR A 111 6.19 -11.13 -1.59
N ILE A 112 5.37 -11.47 -2.58
CA ILE A 112 4.20 -12.34 -2.45
C ILE A 112 4.58 -13.74 -2.91
N GLN A 113 4.52 -14.70 -2.01
CA GLN A 113 4.83 -16.10 -2.27
C GLN A 113 3.75 -16.78 -3.15
N PRO A 114 3.97 -18.01 -3.66
CA PRO A 114 3.04 -18.67 -4.59
C PRO A 114 1.60 -18.84 -4.09
N SER A 115 1.37 -18.91 -2.77
CA SER A 115 0.01 -18.97 -2.20
C SER A 115 -0.80 -17.70 -2.44
N GLY A 116 -0.10 -16.59 -2.76
CA GLY A 116 -0.73 -15.32 -3.12
C GLY A 116 -1.21 -14.50 -1.93
N MET A 117 -1.91 -13.41 -2.23
CA MET A 117 -2.50 -12.51 -1.25
C MET A 117 -3.95 -12.21 -1.60
N ASN A 118 -4.85 -12.44 -0.65
CA ASN A 118 -6.27 -12.15 -0.78
C ASN A 118 -6.57 -10.73 -0.28
N ILE A 119 -7.25 -9.93 -1.10
CA ILE A 119 -7.68 -8.57 -0.75
C ILE A 119 -9.20 -8.57 -0.79
N SER A 120 -9.85 -8.51 0.37
CA SER A 120 -11.30 -8.63 0.52
C SER A 120 -11.91 -7.33 1.05
N GLY A 121 -12.28 -6.45 0.15
CA GLY A 121 -12.91 -5.16 0.48
C GLY A 121 -11.97 -4.14 1.14
N GLY A 122 -10.65 -4.37 1.11
CA GLY A 122 -9.63 -3.48 1.66
C GLY A 122 -8.77 -2.81 0.59
N THR A 123 -7.81 -2.03 1.04
CA THR A 123 -6.81 -1.37 0.19
C THR A 123 -5.41 -1.87 0.49
N LEU A 124 -4.71 -2.35 -0.53
CA LEU A 124 -3.26 -2.54 -0.50
C LEU A 124 -2.60 -1.43 -1.33
N ASP A 125 -1.82 -0.58 -0.69
CA ASP A 125 -1.14 0.54 -1.32
C ASP A 125 0.36 0.27 -1.43
N LEU A 126 0.83 -0.01 -2.65
CA LEU A 126 2.23 -0.23 -2.99
C LEU A 126 2.81 0.97 -3.75
N SER A 127 2.07 2.08 -3.87
CA SER A 127 2.43 3.20 -4.75
C SER A 127 3.67 3.97 -4.30
N ALA A 128 4.09 3.80 -3.04
CA ALA A 128 5.30 4.41 -2.51
C ALA A 128 6.58 3.58 -2.78
N LEU A 129 6.43 2.34 -3.27
CA LEU A 129 7.54 1.49 -3.71
C LEU A 129 7.86 1.74 -5.19
N SER A 130 8.98 1.20 -5.67
CA SER A 130 9.25 1.04 -7.10
C SER A 130 8.85 -0.36 -7.57
N GLY A 131 8.65 -0.53 -8.87
CA GLY A 131 8.33 -1.84 -9.45
C GLY A 131 9.42 -2.89 -9.20
N SER A 132 10.69 -2.47 -9.10
CA SER A 132 11.82 -3.36 -8.79
C SER A 132 11.80 -3.86 -7.33
N GLN A 133 11.08 -3.21 -6.44
CA GLN A 133 10.91 -3.62 -5.04
C GLN A 133 9.74 -4.59 -4.83
N ILE A 134 9.03 -4.98 -5.90
CA ILE A 134 7.88 -5.86 -5.80
C ILE A 134 8.13 -7.15 -6.58
N GLN A 135 8.06 -8.27 -5.89
CA GLN A 135 8.14 -9.59 -6.49
C GLN A 135 6.86 -10.38 -6.19
N VAL A 136 6.12 -10.74 -7.23
CA VAL A 136 4.88 -11.51 -7.11
C VAL A 136 5.06 -12.89 -7.73
N ASN A 137 5.29 -13.88 -6.88
CA ASN A 137 5.43 -15.29 -7.30
C ASN A 137 4.06 -16.00 -7.36
N GLY A 138 3.06 -15.43 -6.69
CA GLY A 138 1.67 -15.88 -6.69
C GLY A 138 0.75 -14.92 -7.44
N LYS A 139 -0.39 -14.62 -6.84
CA LYS A 139 -1.39 -13.66 -7.36
C LYS A 139 -1.95 -12.79 -6.24
N PHE A 140 -2.31 -11.56 -6.57
CA PHE A 140 -3.27 -10.80 -5.80
C PHE A 140 -4.68 -11.28 -6.17
N ARG A 141 -5.40 -11.86 -5.20
CA ARG A 141 -6.80 -12.26 -5.38
C ARG A 141 -7.68 -11.16 -4.83
N MET A 142 -8.44 -10.53 -5.70
CA MET A 142 -9.25 -9.36 -5.37
C MET A 142 -10.73 -9.70 -5.43
N SER A 143 -11.47 -9.37 -4.37
CA SER A 143 -12.94 -9.35 -4.38
C SER A 143 -13.45 -7.96 -4.81
N SER A 144 -14.76 -7.82 -4.95
CA SER A 144 -15.41 -6.51 -5.11
C SER A 144 -15.03 -5.56 -3.96
N LYS A 145 -15.05 -4.25 -4.22
CA LYS A 145 -14.67 -3.18 -3.27
C LYS A 145 -13.19 -3.17 -2.84
N SER A 146 -12.38 -4.10 -3.35
CA SER A 146 -10.93 -4.09 -3.11
C SER A 146 -10.24 -3.02 -3.94
N LEU A 147 -9.17 -2.46 -3.40
CA LEU A 147 -8.31 -1.51 -4.11
C LEU A 147 -6.85 -1.94 -3.99
N LEU A 148 -6.16 -2.08 -5.13
CA LEU A 148 -4.73 -2.32 -5.20
C LEU A 148 -4.07 -1.17 -5.95
N LYS A 149 -3.11 -0.48 -5.30
CA LYS A 149 -2.35 0.57 -5.94
C LYS A 149 -0.94 0.09 -6.22
N PHE A 150 -0.53 0.16 -7.45
CA PHE A 150 0.80 -0.21 -7.92
C PHE A 150 1.74 1.00 -7.98
N PRO A 151 3.07 0.77 -7.94
CA PRO A 151 4.07 1.78 -8.26
C PRO A 151 3.81 2.44 -9.61
N SER A 152 4.19 3.72 -9.70
CA SER A 152 3.95 4.53 -10.90
C SER A 152 4.82 4.13 -12.10
N ASP A 153 5.88 3.37 -11.90
CA ASP A 153 6.79 2.86 -12.95
C ASP A 153 6.33 1.53 -13.57
N LEU A 154 5.25 0.91 -13.05
CA LEU A 154 4.65 -0.29 -13.65
C LEU A 154 3.55 0.07 -14.65
N SER A 155 3.44 -0.68 -15.74
CA SER A 155 2.37 -0.52 -16.73
C SER A 155 1.15 -1.40 -16.40
N LEU A 156 0.00 -1.09 -17.00
CA LEU A 156 -1.23 -1.89 -16.86
C LEU A 156 -1.02 -3.34 -17.32
N ASP A 157 -0.33 -3.52 -18.45
CA ASP A 157 -0.04 -4.84 -19.03
C ASP A 157 0.87 -5.67 -18.12
N HIS A 158 1.72 -5.02 -17.31
CA HIS A 158 2.53 -5.70 -16.30
C HIS A 158 1.70 -6.09 -15.08
N CYS A 159 0.80 -5.21 -14.64
CA CYS A 159 0.03 -5.38 -13.40
C CYS A 159 -1.12 -6.39 -13.53
N THR A 160 -1.86 -6.36 -14.64
CA THR A 160 -3.06 -7.21 -14.81
C THR A 160 -2.80 -8.71 -14.74
N PRO A 161 -1.68 -9.25 -15.25
CA PRO A 161 -1.35 -10.67 -15.10
C PRO A 161 -1.09 -11.09 -13.65
N LEU A 162 -0.78 -10.14 -12.76
CA LEU A 162 -0.53 -10.41 -11.34
C LEU A 162 -1.80 -10.56 -10.51
N ILE A 163 -2.97 -10.30 -11.13
CA ILE A 163 -4.26 -10.24 -10.45
C ILE A 163 -5.15 -11.41 -10.87
N THR A 164 -5.89 -11.93 -9.90
CA THR A 164 -7.03 -12.82 -10.11
C THR A 164 -8.24 -12.21 -9.43
N ILE A 165 -9.36 -12.11 -10.13
CA ILE A 165 -10.62 -11.65 -9.55
C ILE A 165 -11.35 -12.84 -8.94
N GLU A 166 -11.66 -12.75 -7.66
CA GLU A 166 -12.53 -13.71 -6.98
C GLU A 166 -13.99 -13.41 -7.31
N LYS A 167 -14.59 -14.31 -8.07
CA LYS A 167 -15.98 -14.20 -8.48
C LYS A 167 -16.88 -14.65 -7.32
N GLY A 168 -17.34 -13.69 -6.53
CA GLY A 168 -18.43 -13.87 -5.59
C GLY A 168 -19.79 -13.66 -6.26
N ASN A 169 -20.81 -13.35 -5.49
CA ASN A 169 -22.17 -13.07 -5.99
C ASN A 169 -22.24 -11.87 -6.94
N ASP A 170 -21.25 -10.99 -6.91
CA ASP A 170 -21.11 -9.79 -7.72
C ASP A 170 -20.12 -9.95 -8.89
N GLU A 171 -19.67 -11.20 -9.14
CA GLU A 171 -18.67 -11.52 -10.18
C GLU A 171 -17.36 -10.73 -10.04
N GLY A 172 -17.05 -10.19 -8.84
CA GLY A 172 -15.89 -9.34 -8.57
C GLY A 172 -16.02 -7.92 -9.12
N LYS A 173 -17.20 -7.52 -9.62
CA LYS A 173 -17.45 -6.17 -10.11
C LYS A 173 -17.16 -5.13 -9.05
N GLY A 174 -16.49 -4.05 -9.46
CA GLY A 174 -16.11 -2.97 -8.57
C GLY A 174 -14.75 -3.13 -7.90
N ALA A 175 -14.02 -4.25 -8.12
CA ALA A 175 -12.60 -4.31 -7.78
C ALA A 175 -11.83 -3.23 -8.55
N ARG A 176 -10.86 -2.59 -7.89
CA ARG A 176 -10.15 -1.42 -8.44
C ARG A 176 -8.64 -1.61 -8.37
N ILE A 177 -7.96 -1.11 -9.40
CA ILE A 177 -6.51 -0.95 -9.38
C ILE A 177 -6.13 0.48 -9.76
N VAL A 178 -5.03 0.98 -9.20
CA VAL A 178 -4.40 2.22 -9.63
C VAL A 178 -3.05 1.88 -10.25
N VAL A 179 -2.86 2.27 -11.49
CA VAL A 179 -1.63 2.07 -12.26
C VAL A 179 -1.26 3.39 -12.93
N GLN A 180 -0.06 3.88 -12.72
CA GLN A 180 0.41 5.18 -13.26
C GLN A 180 -0.55 6.35 -12.96
N GLY A 181 -1.16 6.35 -11.76
CA GLY A 181 -2.11 7.38 -11.33
C GLY A 181 -3.51 7.26 -11.97
N VAL A 182 -3.74 6.27 -12.84
CA VAL A 182 -5.05 6.01 -13.44
C VAL A 182 -5.75 4.90 -12.66
N THR A 183 -7.00 5.14 -12.28
CA THR A 183 -7.84 4.12 -11.64
C THR A 183 -8.59 3.33 -12.70
N TYR A 184 -8.49 2.00 -12.60
CA TYR A 184 -9.23 1.05 -13.41
C TYR A 184 -10.19 0.28 -12.50
N VAL A 185 -11.38 -0.04 -13.04
CA VAL A 185 -12.41 -0.84 -12.37
C VAL A 185 -12.66 -2.10 -13.18
N TYR A 186 -12.84 -3.21 -12.48
CA TYR A 186 -13.26 -4.46 -13.09
C TYR A 186 -14.79 -4.50 -13.22
N ASP A 187 -15.30 -4.67 -14.45
CA ASP A 187 -16.73 -4.64 -14.80
C ASP A 187 -17.40 -6.03 -14.84
N GLY A 188 -16.64 -7.09 -14.50
CA GLY A 188 -17.06 -8.50 -14.62
C GLY A 188 -16.45 -9.21 -15.81
N THR A 189 -15.94 -8.49 -16.81
CA THR A 189 -15.32 -9.01 -18.03
C THR A 189 -13.89 -8.54 -18.22
N GLY A 190 -13.57 -7.32 -17.78
CA GLY A 190 -12.24 -6.74 -17.93
C GLY A 190 -12.03 -5.48 -17.10
N TRP A 191 -10.85 -4.88 -17.28
CA TRP A 191 -10.47 -3.65 -16.61
C TRP A 191 -10.77 -2.44 -17.50
N GLY A 192 -11.71 -1.59 -17.09
CA GLY A 192 -12.02 -0.31 -17.71
C GLY A 192 -11.49 0.87 -16.89
N VAL A 193 -11.21 2.00 -17.54
CA VAL A 193 -10.81 3.23 -16.84
C VAL A 193 -11.98 3.71 -16.00
N ALA A 194 -11.79 3.80 -14.68
CA ALA A 194 -12.83 4.27 -13.77
C ALA A 194 -13.21 5.73 -14.04
N PHE A 195 -12.20 6.51 -14.38
CA PHE A 195 -12.36 7.95 -14.57
C PHE A 195 -11.21 8.49 -15.41
N LYS A 196 -11.54 9.28 -16.43
CA LYS A 196 -10.58 10.01 -17.26
C LYS A 196 -11.15 11.34 -17.70
N ILE A 197 -10.42 12.43 -17.48
CA ILE A 197 -10.70 13.70 -18.17
C ILE A 197 -10.24 13.53 -19.62
N THR A 198 -11.19 13.64 -20.55
CA THR A 198 -10.96 13.46 -21.99
C THR A 198 -10.72 14.77 -22.71
N SER A 199 -11.26 15.87 -22.15
CA SER A 199 -11.06 17.22 -22.69
C SER A 199 -11.23 18.26 -21.59
N ILE A 200 -10.57 19.39 -21.75
CA ILE A 200 -10.79 20.63 -20.97
C ILE A 200 -10.89 21.77 -21.96
N ALA A 201 -12.01 22.50 -21.91
CA ALA A 201 -12.20 23.72 -22.68
C ALA A 201 -12.48 24.87 -21.73
N VAL A 202 -11.90 26.02 -21.96
CA VAL A 202 -12.08 27.22 -21.14
C VAL A 202 -12.83 28.25 -21.99
N TYR A 203 -13.94 28.72 -21.47
CA TYR A 203 -14.74 29.81 -22.00
C TYR A 203 -14.73 30.97 -21.01
N ASP A 204 -15.24 32.14 -21.42
CA ASP A 204 -15.14 33.37 -20.62
C ASP A 204 -15.64 33.22 -19.17
N GLU A 205 -16.72 32.44 -18.96
CA GLU A 205 -17.36 32.31 -17.66
C GLU A 205 -17.39 30.87 -17.12
N VAL A 206 -16.95 29.88 -17.91
CA VAL A 206 -17.01 28.46 -17.52
C VAL A 206 -15.80 27.65 -17.99
N VAL A 207 -15.47 26.62 -17.24
CA VAL A 207 -14.58 25.56 -17.67
C VAL A 207 -15.40 24.30 -17.92
N GLU A 208 -15.24 23.73 -19.11
CA GLU A 208 -15.93 22.51 -19.51
C GLU A 208 -14.97 21.32 -19.48
N PHE A 209 -15.40 20.25 -18.85
CA PHE A 209 -14.67 19.00 -18.72
C PHE A 209 -15.39 17.88 -19.45
N GLY A 210 -14.75 17.29 -20.44
CA GLY A 210 -15.12 15.97 -20.92
C GLY A 210 -14.60 14.92 -19.97
N VAL A 211 -15.46 13.99 -19.55
CA VAL A 211 -15.14 12.97 -18.56
C VAL A 211 -15.64 11.62 -19.06
N MET A 212 -14.77 10.62 -19.03
CA MET A 212 -15.14 9.23 -19.26
C MET A 212 -15.13 8.52 -17.90
N THR A 213 -16.21 7.81 -17.57
CA THR A 213 -16.32 7.00 -16.35
C THR A 213 -16.78 5.59 -16.73
N SER A 214 -16.36 4.59 -15.97
CA SER A 214 -16.83 3.20 -16.09
C SER A 214 -17.97 2.87 -15.12
N GLY A 215 -18.51 3.84 -14.40
CA GLY A 215 -19.58 3.65 -13.42
C GLY A 215 -20.54 4.83 -13.37
N ASP A 216 -21.71 4.61 -12.75
CA ASP A 216 -22.81 5.57 -12.65
C ASP A 216 -22.68 6.53 -11.45
N GLY A 217 -21.55 6.54 -10.76
CA GLY A 217 -21.32 7.41 -9.61
C GLY A 217 -21.25 8.88 -9.99
N PRO A 218 -21.57 9.79 -9.04
CA PRO A 218 -21.48 11.22 -9.27
C PRO A 218 -20.02 11.63 -9.49
N VAL A 219 -19.83 12.49 -10.49
CA VAL A 219 -18.52 13.09 -10.79
C VAL A 219 -18.40 14.40 -10.04
N THR A 220 -17.40 14.54 -9.20
CA THR A 220 -17.07 15.79 -8.49
C THR A 220 -15.83 16.41 -9.10
N ILE A 221 -15.92 17.65 -9.56
CA ILE A 221 -14.77 18.46 -9.97
C ILE A 221 -14.25 19.22 -8.75
N LEU A 222 -12.97 19.07 -8.48
CA LEU A 222 -12.29 19.74 -7.38
C LEU A 222 -11.39 20.82 -7.95
N GLY A 223 -11.36 21.99 -7.33
CA GLY A 223 -10.51 23.10 -7.73
C GLY A 223 -9.57 23.56 -6.61
N SER A 224 -8.42 24.10 -6.98
CA SER A 224 -7.42 24.72 -6.11
C SER A 224 -6.77 25.92 -6.79
N GLU A 225 -6.35 26.93 -6.01
CA GLU A 225 -5.58 28.07 -6.50
C GLU A 225 -4.11 27.70 -6.77
N THR A 226 -3.60 26.65 -6.16
CA THR A 226 -2.22 26.20 -6.29
C THR A 226 -2.16 24.70 -6.54
N VAL A 227 -1.10 24.22 -7.22
CA VAL A 227 -0.93 22.82 -7.61
C VAL A 227 -0.88 21.87 -6.39
N ASN A 228 -0.27 22.31 -5.29
CA ASN A 228 -0.16 21.56 -4.04
C ASN A 228 -1.14 22.07 -2.96
N GLY A 229 -2.11 22.89 -3.33
CA GLY A 229 -3.09 23.46 -2.42
C GLY A 229 -4.18 22.47 -2.03
N LYS A 230 -5.02 22.91 -1.08
CA LYS A 230 -6.24 22.18 -0.74
C LYS A 230 -7.22 22.26 -1.91
N TYR A 231 -7.67 21.13 -2.38
CA TYR A 231 -8.69 21.04 -3.42
C TYR A 231 -10.07 20.99 -2.78
N ASN A 232 -10.96 21.87 -3.23
CA ASN A 232 -12.35 21.95 -2.75
C ASN A 232 -13.29 21.55 -3.89
N ALA A 233 -14.43 20.92 -3.53
CA ALA A 233 -15.47 20.59 -4.48
C ALA A 233 -16.04 21.88 -5.11
N LEU A 234 -16.17 21.88 -6.43
CA LEU A 234 -16.79 22.96 -7.17
C LEU A 234 -18.22 22.60 -7.54
N THR A 235 -19.10 23.60 -7.59
CA THR A 235 -20.44 23.38 -8.12
C THR A 235 -20.35 23.02 -9.59
N THR A 236 -20.82 21.84 -9.95
CA THR A 236 -20.78 21.32 -11.31
C THR A 236 -22.17 21.24 -11.90
N THR A 237 -22.29 21.58 -13.19
CA THR A 237 -23.49 21.33 -13.97
C THR A 237 -23.18 20.22 -14.98
N LYS A 238 -23.91 19.10 -14.92
CA LYS A 238 -23.86 18.06 -15.96
C LYS A 238 -24.63 18.58 -17.18
N VAL A 239 -23.91 18.68 -18.30
CA VAL A 239 -24.49 19.17 -19.57
C VAL A 239 -25.05 18.03 -20.40
N SER A 240 -24.30 16.94 -20.45
CA SER A 240 -24.66 15.68 -21.11
C SER A 240 -23.82 14.53 -20.49
N ASP A 241 -24.03 13.31 -20.95
CA ASP A 241 -23.19 12.20 -20.49
C ASP A 241 -21.72 12.47 -20.80
N GLY A 242 -20.93 12.44 -19.74
CA GLY A 242 -19.48 12.70 -19.83
C GLY A 242 -19.09 14.18 -20.00
N LEU A 243 -20.05 15.13 -19.99
CA LEU A 243 -19.75 16.55 -20.13
C LEU A 243 -20.21 17.33 -18.92
N TYR A 244 -19.29 18.02 -18.24
CA TYR A 244 -19.51 18.77 -17.01
C TYR A 244 -18.99 20.20 -17.16
N ARG A 245 -19.71 21.17 -16.61
CA ARG A 245 -19.32 22.58 -16.53
C ARG A 245 -19.15 23.02 -15.12
N VAL A 246 -18.12 23.82 -14.88
CA VAL A 246 -17.91 24.58 -13.65
C VAL A 246 -17.78 26.05 -13.97
N PRO A 247 -18.38 26.97 -13.19
CA PRO A 247 -18.15 28.41 -13.34
C PRO A 247 -16.66 28.72 -13.19
N VAL A 248 -16.16 29.69 -13.92
CA VAL A 248 -14.82 30.23 -13.71
C VAL A 248 -14.77 30.77 -12.28
N SER A 249 -13.84 30.22 -11.52
CA SER A 249 -13.58 30.63 -10.14
C SER A 249 -12.11 31.01 -10.00
N ASN A 250 -11.65 31.33 -8.81
CA ASN A 250 -10.23 31.56 -8.54
C ASN A 250 -9.38 30.28 -8.65
N ALA A 251 -10.00 29.13 -8.89
CA ALA A 251 -9.28 27.87 -9.07
C ALA A 251 -8.49 27.88 -10.39
N ARG A 252 -7.20 27.60 -10.30
CA ARG A 252 -6.28 27.49 -11.44
C ARG A 252 -5.92 26.03 -11.75
N PHE A 253 -6.12 25.14 -10.77
CA PHE A 253 -5.81 23.72 -10.88
C PHE A 253 -7.07 22.92 -10.59
N PHE A 254 -7.30 21.89 -11.37
CA PHE A 254 -8.49 21.06 -11.28
C PHE A 254 -8.12 19.60 -11.14
N LYS A 255 -8.89 18.91 -10.32
CA LYS A 255 -8.95 17.45 -10.23
C LYS A 255 -10.38 17.01 -10.41
N ALA A 256 -10.57 15.82 -10.89
CA ALA A 256 -11.88 15.24 -10.89
C ALA A 256 -11.86 13.94 -10.07
N ALA A 257 -12.94 13.68 -9.36
CA ALA A 257 -13.14 12.50 -8.55
C ALA A 257 -14.48 11.86 -8.89
N LEU A 258 -14.50 10.54 -8.94
CA LEU A 258 -15.70 9.75 -9.01
C LEU A 258 -16.00 9.23 -7.61
N GLU A 259 -17.13 9.61 -7.03
CA GLU A 259 -17.64 9.01 -5.81
C GLU A 259 -18.32 7.69 -6.19
N MET A 260 -17.68 6.58 -5.89
CA MET A 260 -18.28 5.26 -6.08
C MET A 260 -19.03 4.89 -4.80
N GLN A 261 -20.32 4.65 -4.96
CA GLN A 261 -21.21 4.16 -3.91
C GLN A 261 -20.95 2.67 -3.63
#